data_5973d3b06b12b7f9a2e59233c84fb8e3
#
_entry.id   5973d3b06b12b7f9a2e59233c84fb8e3
#
_cell.length_a   1.000
_cell.length_b   1.000
_cell.length_c   1.000
_cell.angle_alpha   90.00
_cell.angle_beta   90.00
_cell.angle_gamma   90.00
#
_symmetry.space_group_name_H-M   'P 1'
#
loop_
_entity.id
_entity.type
_entity.pdbx_description
1 polymer ?
#
loop_
_entity_poly.entity_id
_entity_poly.type
_entity_poly.pdbx_seq_one_letter_code
_entity_poly.pdbx_strand_id
1 'polypeptide(L)'
;AAEGYVFDIFTELAGLGLRLAEVAAPASFDISAAREGIIDVVGSDRAQVDLNHIYTAGVPDSIDFDAGWSPSEALVFPADTHTLAMKIGIVDSAVDTQHEALIDAKVNTKPFTRAGIEVPTFHGTAIASIVGSNSTAMPGLAPNATIFAASVFEIDEDHGEVASTVSLVRALDWLLSSGVDAINLSLAGPPNRLLEVALQRVVSQQVVVVAAAGNGGPMARPKYPAAYESV
;
A
#
# COMPACT_ATOMS: atom_id res chain seq x y z
N ALA A 1 1.34 11.74 -30.85
CA ALA A 1 2.30 10.92 -30.08
C ALA A 1 3.68 11.14 -30.72
N ALA A 2 4.47 12.01 -30.09
CA ALA A 2 5.84 12.17 -30.51
C ALA A 2 6.63 10.90 -30.14
N GLU A 3 7.37 10.34 -31.09
CA GLU A 3 8.41 9.35 -30.85
C GLU A 3 8.02 7.95 -30.32
N GLY A 4 6.79 7.49 -30.57
CA GLY A 4 6.39 6.11 -30.25
C GLY A 4 5.95 5.87 -28.81
N TYR A 5 5.83 6.88 -27.96
CA TYR A 5 5.21 6.77 -26.64
C TYR A 5 3.70 6.54 -26.75
N VAL A 6 3.18 5.63 -25.96
CA VAL A 6 1.76 5.33 -25.87
C VAL A 6 1.26 5.73 -24.48
N PHE A 7 0.28 6.60 -24.41
CA PHE A 7 -0.46 6.89 -23.18
C PHE A 7 -1.52 5.79 -23.03
N ASP A 8 -1.32 4.92 -22.07
CA ASP A 8 -2.13 3.73 -21.89
C ASP A 8 -3.36 4.00 -21.02
N ILE A 9 -3.17 4.62 -19.88
CA ILE A 9 -4.24 4.88 -18.93
C ILE A 9 -4.16 6.33 -18.43
N PHE A 10 -5.33 6.98 -18.40
CA PHE A 10 -5.49 8.26 -17.73
C PHE A 10 -6.55 8.12 -16.63
N THR A 11 -6.16 8.37 -15.39
CA THR A 11 -7.03 8.23 -14.21
C THR A 11 -7.10 9.56 -13.45
N GLU A 12 -8.32 10.00 -13.14
CA GLU A 12 -8.54 11.09 -12.20
C GLU A 12 -8.56 10.52 -10.78
N LEU A 13 -7.73 11.08 -9.92
CA LEU A 13 -7.54 10.71 -8.52
C LEU A 13 -8.19 11.81 -7.66
N ALA A 14 -9.52 11.72 -7.53
CA ALA A 14 -10.33 12.79 -6.95
C ALA A 14 -10.03 13.01 -5.45
N GLY A 15 -9.75 11.97 -4.71
CA GLY A 15 -9.37 12.04 -3.29
C GLY A 15 -8.05 12.76 -3.07
N LEU A 16 -7.07 12.50 -3.91
CA LEU A 16 -5.76 13.14 -3.89
C LEU A 16 -5.74 14.51 -4.59
N GLY A 17 -6.74 14.83 -5.39
CA GLY A 17 -6.76 16.01 -6.25
C GLY A 17 -5.67 15.99 -7.34
N LEU A 18 -5.35 14.81 -7.86
CA LEU A 18 -4.31 14.56 -8.85
C LEU A 18 -4.89 13.90 -10.11
N ARG A 19 -4.08 13.90 -11.18
CA ARG A 19 -4.34 13.12 -12.39
C ARG A 19 -3.12 12.26 -12.66
N LEU A 20 -3.35 10.97 -12.89
CA LEU A 20 -2.33 9.98 -13.17
C LEU A 20 -2.43 9.55 -14.64
N ALA A 21 -1.30 9.52 -15.35
CA ALA A 21 -1.20 8.94 -16.67
C ALA A 21 -0.11 7.87 -16.67
N GLU A 22 -0.40 6.72 -17.24
CA GLU A 22 0.57 5.67 -17.50
C GLU A 22 1.06 5.81 -18.92
N VAL A 23 2.38 5.78 -19.12
CA VAL A 23 3.01 5.97 -20.41
C VAL A 23 3.94 4.79 -20.70
N ALA A 24 3.65 4.06 -21.77
CA ALA A 24 4.53 3.02 -22.27
C ALA A 24 5.54 3.62 -23.27
N ALA A 25 6.82 3.37 -23.06
CA ALA A 25 7.89 3.69 -23.98
C ALA A 25 8.15 2.50 -24.94
N PRO A 26 8.70 2.74 -26.16
CA PRO A 26 9.15 1.66 -27.01
C PRO A 26 10.17 0.76 -26.32
N ALA A 27 10.09 -0.56 -26.52
CA ALA A 27 10.98 -1.53 -25.91
C ALA A 27 12.48 -1.36 -26.26
N SER A 28 12.78 -0.56 -27.27
CA SER A 28 14.14 -0.22 -27.69
C SER A 28 14.78 0.90 -26.88
N PHE A 29 14.02 1.61 -26.05
CA PHE A 29 14.55 2.69 -25.23
C PHE A 29 15.10 2.17 -23.92
N ASP A 30 16.23 2.72 -23.50
CA ASP A 30 16.66 2.67 -22.11
C ASP A 30 15.62 3.38 -21.23
N ILE A 31 15.33 2.81 -20.08
CA ILE A 31 14.25 3.29 -19.21
C ILE A 31 14.51 4.71 -18.68
N SER A 32 15.80 5.06 -18.46
CA SER A 32 16.19 6.40 -18.02
C SER A 32 16.01 7.41 -19.15
N ALA A 33 16.42 7.05 -20.37
CA ALA A 33 16.22 7.87 -21.56
C ALA A 33 14.73 8.07 -21.88
N ALA A 34 13.91 7.03 -21.66
CA ALA A 34 12.46 7.13 -21.79
C ALA A 34 11.85 8.15 -20.83
N ARG A 35 12.27 8.13 -19.56
CA ARG A 35 11.80 9.08 -18.54
C ARG A 35 12.21 10.52 -18.91
N GLU A 36 13.46 10.75 -19.30
CA GLU A 36 13.95 12.05 -19.72
C GLU A 36 13.18 12.57 -20.94
N GLY A 37 12.97 11.73 -21.96
CA GLY A 37 12.21 12.10 -23.15
C GLY A 37 10.76 12.49 -22.85
N ILE A 38 10.10 11.87 -21.86
CA ILE A 38 8.76 12.28 -21.43
C ILE A 38 8.83 13.64 -20.73
N ILE A 39 9.82 13.87 -19.86
CA ILE A 39 10.02 15.17 -19.17
C ILE A 39 10.23 16.29 -20.19
N ASP A 40 11.03 16.07 -21.22
CA ASP A 40 11.31 17.04 -22.26
C ASP A 40 10.05 17.42 -23.08
N VAL A 41 9.17 16.44 -23.32
CA VAL A 41 7.92 16.67 -24.07
C VAL A 41 6.85 17.35 -23.23
N VAL A 42 6.71 16.93 -21.95
CA VAL A 42 5.62 17.40 -21.09
C VAL A 42 6.01 18.70 -20.36
N GLY A 43 7.27 18.86 -20.02
CA GLY A 43 7.79 19.94 -19.17
C GLY A 43 7.79 19.55 -17.69
N SER A 44 8.92 19.71 -17.04
CA SER A 44 9.09 19.38 -15.61
C SER A 44 8.24 20.22 -14.65
N ASP A 45 7.78 21.38 -15.10
CA ASP A 45 6.89 22.30 -14.40
C ASP A 45 5.40 21.92 -14.52
N ARG A 46 5.07 21.06 -15.49
CA ARG A 46 3.68 20.66 -15.82
C ARG A 46 3.28 19.32 -15.24
N ALA A 47 4.22 18.38 -15.12
CA ALA A 47 3.96 17.06 -14.57
C ALA A 47 5.16 16.50 -13.83
N GLN A 48 4.91 15.73 -12.80
CA GLN A 48 5.90 14.85 -12.17
C GLN A 48 5.97 13.56 -12.97
N VAL A 49 7.16 13.19 -13.41
CA VAL A 49 7.40 11.95 -14.17
C VAL A 49 8.34 11.06 -13.37
N ASP A 50 7.91 9.83 -13.14
CA ASP A 50 8.75 8.82 -12.50
C ASP A 50 8.43 7.43 -13.05
N LEU A 51 9.24 6.44 -12.68
CA LEU A 51 9.05 5.06 -13.09
C LEU A 51 7.93 4.41 -12.30
N ASN A 52 7.26 3.43 -12.91
CA ASN A 52 6.34 2.56 -12.20
C ASN A 52 7.14 1.48 -11.44
N HIS A 53 7.75 1.88 -10.31
CA HIS A 53 8.56 0.98 -9.48
C HIS A 53 7.71 -0.13 -8.86
N ILE A 54 8.37 -1.23 -8.52
CA ILE A 54 7.79 -2.33 -7.74
C ILE A 54 8.22 -2.24 -6.27
N TYR A 55 7.33 -2.66 -5.40
CA TYR A 55 7.49 -2.74 -3.95
C TYR A 55 7.19 -4.17 -3.52
N THR A 56 7.84 -4.64 -2.47
CA THR A 56 7.66 -5.99 -1.94
C THR A 56 6.98 -5.95 -0.58
N ALA A 57 6.21 -6.99 -0.26
CA ALA A 57 5.69 -7.21 1.08
C ALA A 57 6.84 -7.47 2.06
N GLY A 58 6.65 -7.06 3.30
CA GLY A 58 7.60 -7.33 4.37
C GLY A 58 7.50 -8.76 4.91
N VAL A 59 7.42 -9.77 4.04
CA VAL A 59 7.34 -11.17 4.48
C VAL A 59 8.70 -11.61 5.01
N PRO A 60 8.80 -12.15 6.24
CA PRO A 60 10.03 -12.75 6.73
C PRO A 60 10.43 -13.97 5.89
N ASP A 61 11.73 -14.17 5.65
CA ASP A 61 12.27 -15.34 4.94
C ASP A 61 11.91 -16.67 5.62
N SER A 62 11.57 -16.66 6.91
CA SER A 62 11.05 -17.79 7.66
C SER A 62 10.08 -17.30 8.75
N ILE A 63 8.92 -17.94 8.82
CA ILE A 63 7.97 -17.74 9.93
C ILE A 63 8.23 -18.89 10.92
N ASP A 64 8.77 -18.55 12.10
CA ASP A 64 8.86 -19.52 13.21
C ASP A 64 7.52 -19.54 13.94
N PHE A 65 6.68 -20.51 13.59
CA PHE A 65 5.38 -20.70 14.21
C PHE A 65 5.45 -21.19 15.67
N ASP A 66 6.61 -21.62 16.14
CA ASP A 66 6.82 -22.06 17.51
C ASP A 66 7.08 -20.89 18.50
N ALA A 67 7.28 -19.69 18.01
CA ALA A 67 7.50 -18.51 18.84
C ALA A 67 6.26 -17.98 19.56
N GLY A 68 5.21 -18.72 19.69
CA GLY A 68 4.07 -18.67 20.61
C GLY A 68 3.53 -17.34 21.17
N TRP A 69 3.91 -16.21 20.58
CA TRP A 69 3.53 -14.89 21.06
C TRP A 69 2.32 -14.35 20.32
N SER A 70 1.21 -14.21 21.01
CA SER A 70 0.10 -13.44 20.42
C SER A 70 0.42 -11.93 20.48
N PRO A 71 -0.06 -11.12 19.53
CA PRO A 71 0.09 -9.66 19.55
C PRO A 71 -0.40 -9.05 20.88
N SER A 72 -1.42 -9.63 21.49
CA SER A 72 -1.97 -9.20 22.78
C SER A 72 -1.04 -9.46 23.97
N GLU A 73 -0.13 -10.43 23.88
CA GLU A 73 0.89 -10.69 24.91
C GLU A 73 2.13 -9.80 24.75
N ALA A 74 2.43 -9.40 23.51
CA ALA A 74 3.58 -8.55 23.19
C ALA A 74 3.32 -7.06 23.43
N LEU A 75 2.07 -6.63 23.44
CA LEU A 75 1.69 -5.22 23.50
C LEU A 75 0.81 -4.95 24.72
N VAL A 76 1.18 -3.94 25.51
CA VAL A 76 0.32 -3.42 26.59
C VAL A 76 -0.71 -2.50 25.93
N PHE A 77 -1.94 -2.99 25.77
CA PHE A 77 -3.02 -2.18 25.23
C PHE A 77 -3.58 -1.22 26.29
N PRO A 78 -3.86 0.03 25.93
CA PRO A 78 -4.71 0.88 26.75
C PRO A 78 -6.10 0.22 26.94
N ALA A 79 -6.64 0.24 28.14
CA ALA A 79 -7.89 -0.44 28.48
C ALA A 79 -9.11 0.01 27.64
N ASP A 80 -9.03 1.15 26.97
CA ASP A 80 -10.15 1.78 26.27
C ASP A 80 -10.11 1.62 24.72
N THR A 81 -9.18 0.84 24.16
CA THR A 81 -9.08 0.65 22.69
C THR A 81 -10.31 0.02 22.06
N HIS A 82 -11.09 -0.72 22.83
CA HIS A 82 -12.35 -1.33 22.38
C HIS A 82 -13.45 -0.32 22.03
N THR A 83 -13.30 0.95 22.40
CA THR A 83 -14.30 2.00 22.12
C THR A 83 -14.02 2.80 20.87
N LEU A 84 -12.84 2.66 20.26
CA LEU A 84 -12.41 3.45 19.11
C LEU A 84 -13.14 3.00 17.82
N ALA A 85 -14.06 3.84 17.34
CA ALA A 85 -14.75 3.64 16.06
C ALA A 85 -13.98 4.34 14.92
N MET A 86 -12.71 3.96 14.72
CA MET A 86 -11.85 4.50 13.67
C MET A 86 -12.09 3.83 12.32
N LYS A 87 -11.78 4.55 11.25
CA LYS A 87 -11.64 3.99 9.91
C LYS A 87 -10.17 3.80 9.59
N ILE A 88 -9.74 2.56 9.39
CA ILE A 88 -8.33 2.21 9.18
C ILE A 88 -8.15 1.68 7.76
N GLY A 89 -7.30 2.34 6.98
CA GLY A 89 -6.85 1.88 5.68
C GLY A 89 -5.71 0.88 5.83
N ILE A 90 -5.75 -0.21 5.07
CA ILE A 90 -4.67 -1.19 4.96
C ILE A 90 -4.31 -1.32 3.49
N VAL A 91 -3.04 -1.07 3.15
CA VAL A 91 -2.48 -1.27 1.81
C VAL A 91 -1.58 -2.49 1.87
N ASP A 92 -2.06 -3.62 1.33
CA ASP A 92 -1.47 -4.93 1.53
C ASP A 92 -1.89 -5.92 0.42
N SER A 93 -1.73 -7.21 0.65
CA SER A 93 -2.37 -8.27 -0.14
C SER A 93 -3.89 -8.28 0.08
N ALA A 94 -4.61 -9.12 -0.65
CA ALA A 94 -6.05 -9.26 -0.46
C ALA A 94 -6.37 -9.80 0.95
N VAL A 95 -7.58 -9.53 1.43
CA VAL A 95 -8.06 -9.98 2.73
C VAL A 95 -9.15 -11.04 2.52
N ASP A 96 -8.96 -12.20 3.13
CA ASP A 96 -10.01 -13.21 3.23
C ASP A 96 -10.99 -12.81 4.35
N THR A 97 -12.09 -12.19 3.94
CA THR A 97 -13.15 -11.74 4.87
C THR A 97 -13.96 -12.89 5.46
N GLN A 98 -13.78 -14.13 4.97
CA GLN A 98 -14.42 -15.33 5.52
C GLN A 98 -13.54 -16.04 6.56
N HIS A 99 -12.32 -15.54 6.78
CA HIS A 99 -11.45 -16.04 7.85
C HIS A 99 -12.12 -15.87 9.21
N GLU A 100 -12.03 -16.90 10.08
CA GLU A 100 -12.73 -16.95 11.39
C GLU A 100 -12.50 -15.71 12.27
N ALA A 101 -11.32 -15.09 12.19
CA ALA A 101 -11.00 -13.87 12.94
C ALA A 101 -11.72 -12.63 12.40
N LEU A 102 -12.26 -12.65 11.17
CA LEU A 102 -12.80 -11.47 10.48
C LEU A 102 -14.31 -11.58 10.15
N ILE A 103 -14.96 -12.72 10.44
CA ILE A 103 -16.37 -12.95 10.09
C ILE A 103 -17.27 -11.81 10.60
N ASP A 104 -17.04 -11.32 11.83
CA ASP A 104 -17.82 -10.26 12.45
C ASP A 104 -17.15 -8.89 12.35
N ALA A 105 -16.00 -8.77 11.69
CA ALA A 105 -15.27 -7.53 11.51
C ALA A 105 -15.87 -6.69 10.36
N LYS A 106 -15.78 -5.37 10.50
CA LYS A 106 -16.25 -4.43 9.45
C LYS A 106 -15.13 -4.22 8.43
N VAL A 107 -15.06 -5.08 7.41
CA VAL A 107 -14.00 -5.01 6.39
C VAL A 107 -14.61 -4.67 5.02
N ASN A 108 -14.12 -3.59 4.41
CA ASN A 108 -14.40 -3.19 3.04
C ASN A 108 -13.15 -3.44 2.20
N THR A 109 -13.25 -4.25 1.16
CA THR A 109 -12.11 -4.63 0.31
C THR A 109 -12.23 -3.99 -1.07
N LYS A 110 -11.10 -3.60 -1.65
CA LYS A 110 -11.03 -3.15 -3.05
C LYS A 110 -9.70 -3.55 -3.68
N PRO A 111 -9.72 -4.26 -4.84
CA PRO A 111 -8.51 -4.60 -5.57
C PRO A 111 -8.02 -3.43 -6.43
N PHE A 112 -6.70 -3.28 -6.47
CA PHE A 112 -5.95 -2.36 -7.33
C PHE A 112 -4.92 -3.09 -8.19
N THR A 113 -5.03 -4.40 -8.23
CA THR A 113 -4.23 -5.33 -9.04
C THR A 113 -4.76 -5.40 -10.47
N ARG A 114 -3.96 -5.95 -11.37
CA ARG A 114 -4.39 -6.21 -12.74
C ARG A 114 -5.44 -7.31 -12.78
N ALA A 115 -6.40 -7.19 -13.66
CA ALA A 115 -7.47 -8.18 -13.81
C ALA A 115 -6.92 -9.54 -14.27
N GLY A 116 -7.37 -10.61 -13.63
CA GLY A 116 -7.02 -11.99 -14.01
C GLY A 116 -5.66 -12.47 -13.51
N ILE A 117 -4.97 -11.68 -12.69
CA ILE A 117 -3.72 -12.09 -12.02
C ILE A 117 -4.06 -12.66 -10.64
N GLU A 118 -3.29 -13.67 -10.22
CA GLU A 118 -3.39 -14.24 -8.89
C GLU A 118 -2.98 -13.20 -7.83
N VAL A 119 -3.78 -13.11 -6.77
CA VAL A 119 -3.55 -12.19 -5.66
C VAL A 119 -3.34 -12.97 -4.37
N PRO A 120 -2.26 -12.70 -3.62
CA PRO A 120 -2.03 -13.32 -2.32
C PRO A 120 -3.03 -12.80 -1.29
N THR A 121 -3.37 -13.63 -0.29
CA THR A 121 -4.35 -13.26 0.76
C THR A 121 -3.79 -13.38 2.17
N PHE A 122 -2.69 -14.10 2.37
CA PHE A 122 -2.21 -14.45 3.70
C PHE A 122 -1.84 -13.24 4.54
N HIS A 123 -0.95 -12.38 4.03
CA HIS A 123 -0.40 -11.25 4.79
C HIS A 123 -1.47 -10.20 5.12
N GLY A 124 -2.28 -9.79 4.15
CA GLY A 124 -3.35 -8.82 4.36
C GLY A 124 -4.42 -9.33 5.33
N THR A 125 -4.75 -10.63 5.29
CA THR A 125 -5.66 -11.25 6.26
C THR A 125 -5.08 -11.22 7.67
N ALA A 126 -3.79 -11.52 7.83
CA ALA A 126 -3.11 -11.48 9.13
C ALA A 126 -3.11 -10.05 9.69
N ILE A 127 -2.73 -9.04 8.90
CA ILE A 127 -2.74 -7.63 9.32
C ILE A 127 -4.15 -7.16 9.67
N ALA A 128 -5.16 -7.48 8.85
CA ALA A 128 -6.55 -7.12 9.13
C ALA A 128 -7.05 -7.78 10.43
N SER A 129 -6.64 -9.02 10.70
CA SER A 129 -6.97 -9.74 11.93
C SER A 129 -6.34 -9.11 13.16
N ILE A 130 -5.06 -8.73 13.08
CA ILE A 130 -4.38 -8.01 14.17
C ILE A 130 -5.09 -6.69 14.48
N VAL A 131 -5.57 -5.98 13.47
CA VAL A 131 -6.25 -4.70 13.66
C VAL A 131 -7.66 -4.88 14.19
N GLY A 132 -8.49 -5.69 13.54
CA GLY A 132 -9.94 -5.63 13.73
C GLY A 132 -10.62 -6.95 14.07
N SER A 133 -9.90 -7.98 14.49
CA SER A 133 -10.52 -9.25 14.89
C SER A 133 -11.49 -9.03 16.05
N ASN A 134 -12.69 -9.60 15.91
CA ASN A 134 -13.71 -9.70 16.96
C ASN A 134 -13.70 -11.06 17.67
N SER A 135 -12.74 -11.93 17.34
CA SER A 135 -12.58 -13.23 18.00
C SER A 135 -12.17 -13.05 19.47
N THR A 136 -12.85 -13.77 20.37
CA THR A 136 -12.49 -13.79 21.78
C THR A 136 -11.17 -14.51 22.06
N ALA A 137 -10.76 -15.42 21.17
CA ALA A 137 -9.52 -16.17 21.29
C ALA A 137 -8.30 -15.32 20.86
N MET A 138 -8.49 -14.40 19.92
CA MET A 138 -7.44 -13.51 19.42
C MET A 138 -8.06 -12.14 19.09
N PRO A 139 -8.34 -11.30 20.10
CA PRO A 139 -8.95 -10.00 19.88
C PRO A 139 -7.99 -9.05 19.16
N GLY A 140 -8.52 -8.31 18.20
CA GLY A 140 -7.77 -7.27 17.49
C GLY A 140 -7.51 -6.04 18.35
N LEU A 141 -6.63 -5.18 17.86
CA LEU A 141 -6.24 -3.92 18.52
C LEU A 141 -7.40 -2.91 18.58
N ALA A 142 -8.24 -2.88 17.55
CA ALA A 142 -9.37 -1.99 17.39
C ALA A 142 -10.57 -2.74 16.82
N PRO A 143 -11.22 -3.64 17.57
CA PRO A 143 -12.27 -4.53 17.08
C PRO A 143 -13.52 -3.78 16.59
N ASN A 144 -13.71 -2.53 17.00
CA ASN A 144 -14.80 -1.67 16.54
C ASN A 144 -14.44 -0.80 15.32
N ALA A 145 -13.20 -0.84 14.86
CA ALA A 145 -12.77 -0.11 13.68
C ALA A 145 -13.49 -0.62 12.41
N THR A 146 -13.61 0.26 11.43
CA THR A 146 -13.97 -0.12 10.07
C THR A 146 -12.70 -0.17 9.23
N ILE A 147 -12.36 -1.35 8.74
CA ILE A 147 -11.17 -1.58 7.91
C ILE A 147 -11.51 -1.33 6.44
N PHE A 148 -10.66 -0.60 5.74
CA PHE A 148 -10.66 -0.42 4.30
C PHE A 148 -9.39 -1.06 3.74
N ALA A 149 -9.50 -2.28 3.21
CA ALA A 149 -8.38 -3.07 2.72
C ALA A 149 -8.22 -2.88 1.21
N ALA A 150 -7.14 -2.23 0.81
CA ALA A 150 -6.73 -2.04 -0.57
C ALA A 150 -5.72 -3.13 -0.94
N SER A 151 -6.11 -4.11 -1.77
CA SER A 151 -5.19 -5.12 -2.25
C SER A 151 -4.38 -4.60 -3.45
N VAL A 152 -3.06 -4.54 -3.26
CA VAL A 152 -2.11 -3.99 -4.23
C VAL A 152 -1.10 -5.01 -4.72
N PHE A 153 -0.94 -6.15 -4.02
CA PHE A 153 0.05 -7.17 -4.37
C PHE A 153 -0.48 -8.15 -5.41
N GLU A 154 0.37 -8.45 -6.36
CA GLU A 154 0.21 -9.47 -7.41
C GLU A 154 1.35 -10.48 -7.30
N ILE A 155 1.14 -11.69 -7.79
CA ILE A 155 2.20 -12.67 -7.95
C ILE A 155 2.92 -12.42 -9.28
N ASP A 156 4.19 -12.08 -9.20
CA ASP A 156 5.10 -11.95 -10.33
C ASP A 156 6.02 -13.17 -10.38
N GLU A 157 6.26 -13.74 -11.57
CA GLU A 157 7.04 -14.98 -11.73
C GLU A 157 8.50 -14.82 -11.29
N ASP A 158 9.07 -13.64 -11.46
CA ASP A 158 10.49 -13.37 -11.20
C ASP A 158 10.75 -12.78 -9.81
N HIS A 159 9.77 -12.05 -9.25
CA HIS A 159 9.95 -11.21 -8.05
C HIS A 159 9.03 -11.61 -6.88
N GLY A 160 8.16 -12.60 -7.05
CA GLY A 160 7.19 -13.01 -6.03
C GLY A 160 6.06 -11.98 -5.83
N GLU A 161 5.72 -11.67 -4.58
CA GLU A 161 4.67 -10.71 -4.27
C GLU A 161 5.15 -9.27 -4.48
N VAL A 162 4.58 -8.58 -5.48
CA VAL A 162 4.94 -7.22 -5.85
C VAL A 162 3.72 -6.30 -5.96
N ALA A 163 3.91 -5.05 -5.59
CA ALA A 163 2.96 -3.97 -5.82
C ALA A 163 3.59 -2.88 -6.68
N SER A 164 2.84 -2.29 -7.60
CA SER A 164 3.33 -1.19 -8.44
C SER A 164 3.06 0.17 -7.82
N THR A 165 3.87 1.18 -8.16
CA THR A 165 3.60 2.58 -7.77
C THR A 165 2.18 3.01 -8.14
N VAL A 166 1.72 2.63 -9.32
CA VAL A 166 0.38 2.97 -9.81
C VAL A 166 -0.71 2.38 -8.93
N SER A 167 -0.60 1.10 -8.57
CA SER A 167 -1.53 0.43 -7.64
C SER A 167 -1.57 1.14 -6.29
N LEU A 168 -0.39 1.52 -5.76
CA LEU A 168 -0.27 2.23 -4.48
C LEU A 168 -0.95 3.60 -4.52
N VAL A 169 -0.69 4.41 -5.54
CA VAL A 169 -1.26 5.76 -5.66
C VAL A 169 -2.78 5.70 -5.82
N ARG A 170 -3.30 4.74 -6.58
CA ARG A 170 -4.75 4.51 -6.71
C ARG A 170 -5.39 4.02 -5.41
N ALA A 171 -4.70 3.16 -4.65
CA ALA A 171 -5.15 2.70 -3.34
C ALA A 171 -5.23 3.86 -2.34
N LEU A 172 -4.21 4.72 -2.29
CA LEU A 172 -4.21 5.92 -1.44
C LEU A 172 -5.35 6.88 -1.78
N ASP A 173 -5.64 7.09 -3.07
CA ASP A 173 -6.78 7.89 -3.52
C ASP A 173 -8.12 7.36 -3.01
N TRP A 174 -8.33 6.04 -3.12
CA TRP A 174 -9.55 5.41 -2.64
C TRP A 174 -9.68 5.48 -1.12
N LEU A 175 -8.60 5.23 -0.39
CA LEU A 175 -8.59 5.29 1.07
C LEU A 175 -8.92 6.71 1.54
N LEU A 176 -8.28 7.71 0.95
CA LEU A 176 -8.56 9.11 1.28
C LEU A 176 -10.01 9.50 0.97
N SER A 177 -10.54 9.07 -0.18
CA SER A 177 -11.96 9.27 -0.55
C SER A 177 -12.93 8.53 0.37
N SER A 178 -12.50 7.45 1.02
CA SER A 178 -13.28 6.69 2.01
C SER A 178 -13.30 7.35 3.38
N GLY A 179 -12.48 8.37 3.58
CA GLY A 179 -12.38 9.13 4.82
C GLY A 179 -11.77 8.33 5.96
N VAL A 180 -10.66 7.62 5.68
CA VAL A 180 -9.90 6.88 6.70
C VAL A 180 -9.16 7.85 7.62
N ASP A 181 -9.00 7.45 8.89
CA ASP A 181 -8.28 8.23 9.91
C ASP A 181 -6.78 7.89 9.92
N ALA A 182 -6.45 6.65 9.58
CA ALA A 182 -5.07 6.17 9.51
C ALA A 182 -4.89 5.17 8.36
N ILE A 183 -3.68 5.08 7.82
CA ILE A 183 -3.30 4.13 6.77
C ILE A 183 -2.05 3.37 7.21
N ASN A 184 -2.11 2.05 7.13
CA ASN A 184 -0.98 1.14 7.26
C ASN A 184 -0.48 0.69 5.88
N LEU A 185 0.82 0.86 5.64
CA LEU A 185 1.52 0.47 4.41
C LEU A 185 2.51 -0.66 4.75
N SER A 186 2.11 -1.90 4.54
CA SER A 186 2.92 -3.08 4.87
C SER A 186 3.87 -3.46 3.73
N LEU A 187 4.60 -2.51 3.19
CA LEU A 187 5.47 -2.70 2.02
C LEU A 187 6.71 -1.81 2.06
N ALA A 188 7.71 -2.21 1.32
CA ALA A 188 8.98 -1.50 1.24
C ALA A 188 9.58 -1.57 -0.19
N GLY A 189 10.22 -0.48 -0.62
CA GLY A 189 10.82 -0.41 -1.95
C GLY A 189 11.73 0.80 -2.14
N PRO A 190 12.02 1.13 -3.39
CA PRO A 190 12.84 2.30 -3.75
C PRO A 190 12.07 3.62 -3.55
N PRO A 191 12.77 4.76 -3.51
CA PRO A 191 12.13 6.07 -3.54
C PRO A 191 11.36 6.27 -4.85
N ASN A 192 10.23 6.94 -4.77
CA ASN A 192 9.42 7.29 -5.94
C ASN A 192 8.71 8.62 -5.72
N ARG A 193 8.89 9.54 -6.66
CA ARG A 193 8.38 10.90 -6.53
C ARG A 193 6.84 10.98 -6.56
N LEU A 194 6.19 10.10 -7.33
CA LEU A 194 4.72 10.09 -7.41
C LEU A 194 4.11 9.59 -6.11
N LEU A 195 4.69 8.54 -5.53
CA LEU A 195 4.27 8.01 -4.24
C LEU A 195 4.49 9.05 -3.12
N GLU A 196 5.63 9.73 -3.12
CA GLU A 196 5.92 10.80 -2.15
C GLU A 196 4.87 11.91 -2.20
N VAL A 197 4.55 12.41 -3.41
CA VAL A 197 3.52 13.45 -3.60
C VAL A 197 2.14 12.96 -3.13
N ALA A 198 1.78 11.72 -3.45
CA ALA A 198 0.51 11.14 -2.99
C ALA A 198 0.43 11.07 -1.46
N LEU A 199 1.50 10.63 -0.78
CA LEU A 199 1.56 10.57 0.68
C LEU A 199 1.53 11.96 1.32
N GLN A 200 2.24 12.93 0.75
CA GLN A 200 2.14 14.33 1.21
C GLN A 200 0.69 14.85 1.14
N ARG A 201 -0.06 14.49 0.09
CA ARG A 201 -1.49 14.83 -0.01
C ARG A 201 -2.32 14.15 1.06
N VAL A 202 -2.08 12.86 1.32
CA VAL A 202 -2.76 12.11 2.38
C VAL A 202 -2.53 12.78 3.75
N VAL A 203 -1.28 13.03 4.09
CA VAL A 203 -0.92 13.64 5.40
C VAL A 203 -1.45 15.08 5.52
N SER A 204 -1.50 15.85 4.42
CA SER A 204 -2.09 17.20 4.42
C SER A 204 -3.59 17.20 4.75
N GLN A 205 -4.27 16.07 4.60
CA GLN A 205 -5.67 15.85 5.00
C GLN A 205 -5.80 15.31 6.44
N GLN A 206 -4.71 15.37 7.21
CA GLN A 206 -4.66 14.92 8.62
C GLN A 206 -4.84 13.41 8.81
N VAL A 207 -4.62 12.60 7.77
CA VAL A 207 -4.59 11.14 7.87
C VAL A 207 -3.22 10.69 8.37
N VAL A 208 -3.19 9.86 9.41
CA VAL A 208 -1.95 9.29 9.94
C VAL A 208 -1.47 8.18 9.01
N VAL A 209 -0.20 8.21 8.64
CA VAL A 209 0.41 7.16 7.80
C VAL A 209 1.50 6.44 8.59
N VAL A 210 1.42 5.11 8.60
CA VAL A 210 2.42 4.22 9.19
C VAL A 210 2.92 3.28 8.10
N ALA A 211 4.23 3.10 8.00
CA ALA A 211 4.81 2.22 6.99
C ALA A 211 5.90 1.31 7.56
N ALA A 212 6.03 0.12 6.96
CA ALA A 212 7.06 -0.84 7.31
C ALA A 212 8.46 -0.32 6.92
N ALA A 213 9.39 -0.34 7.86
CA ALA A 213 10.79 0.06 7.64
C ALA A 213 11.59 -0.97 6.80
N GLY A 214 11.00 -2.14 6.54
CA GLY A 214 11.63 -3.27 5.86
C GLY A 214 12.37 -4.21 6.82
N ASN A 215 12.79 -5.36 6.32
CA ASN A 215 13.36 -6.48 7.11
C ASN A 215 14.89 -6.58 7.05
N GLY A 216 15.58 -5.59 6.46
CA GLY A 216 17.03 -5.64 6.25
C GLY A 216 17.89 -5.38 7.49
N GLY A 217 17.27 -5.20 8.66
CA GLY A 217 17.97 -4.91 9.92
C GLY A 217 18.49 -3.47 10.05
N PRO A 218 19.15 -3.13 11.18
CA PRO A 218 19.48 -1.74 11.54
C PRO A 218 20.54 -1.08 10.64
N MET A 219 21.26 -1.86 9.85
CA MET A 219 22.28 -1.37 8.91
C MET A 219 21.78 -1.31 7.45
N ALA A 220 20.50 -1.64 7.20
CA ALA A 220 19.93 -1.58 5.87
C ALA A 220 19.82 -0.12 5.37
N ARG A 221 19.86 0.03 4.04
CA ARG A 221 19.54 1.33 3.44
C ARG A 221 18.08 1.68 3.71
N PRO A 222 17.76 2.99 3.85
CA PRO A 222 16.37 3.43 4.01
C PRO A 222 15.47 2.85 2.93
N LYS A 223 14.30 2.37 3.34
CA LYS A 223 13.25 1.86 2.45
C LYS A 223 12.05 2.80 2.47
N TYR A 224 11.39 2.87 1.34
CA TYR A 224 10.24 3.74 1.16
C TYR A 224 8.95 2.90 1.06
N PRO A 225 7.83 3.42 1.60
CA PRO A 225 7.59 4.81 2.00
C PRO A 225 8.05 5.22 3.40
N ALA A 226 8.46 4.31 4.29
CA ALA A 226 8.80 4.63 5.68
C ALA A 226 9.90 5.70 5.85
N ALA A 227 10.77 5.90 4.83
CA ALA A 227 11.85 6.87 4.88
C ALA A 227 11.45 8.28 4.35
N TYR A 228 10.19 8.51 3.95
CA TYR A 228 9.74 9.86 3.65
C TYR A 228 9.47 10.66 4.93
N GLU A 229 9.78 11.95 4.93
CA GLU A 229 9.56 12.85 6.08
C GLU A 229 8.08 12.97 6.47
N SER A 230 7.16 12.62 5.58
CA SER A 230 5.73 12.69 5.79
C SER A 230 5.10 11.41 6.37
N VAL A 231 5.91 10.36 6.66
CA VAL A 231 5.43 9.04 7.11
C VAL A 231 5.95 8.73 8.50
#